data_b133369824b6148e73a46c5df0348684
#
_entry.id   b133369824b6148e73a46c5df0348684
#
_cell.length_a   1.000
_cell.length_b   1.000
_cell.length_c   1.000
_cell.angle_alpha   90.00
_cell.angle_beta   90.00
_cell.angle_gamma   90.00
#
_symmetry.space_group_name_H-M   'P 1'
#
loop_
_entity.id
_entity.type
_entity.pdbx_description
1 polymer ?
#
loop_
_entity_poly.entity_id
_entity_poly.type
_entity_poly.pdbx_seq_one_letter_code
_entity_poly.pdbx_strand_id
1 'polypeptide(L)'
;MTKSRDPVSKLHDAAVLWAVGYGSALDVVRAACDALVAGADGPSVAMLAGVSVRQADTELRNLLPAALDELGSPLYAENSEEAEVAALKVLASRALAGDLSSRELTDWAHRTFGHDRLPLAEPLAALDDQYDMLGYGPVGPSTAAVAALDTEVLTEARRILESAGSDRGGKD
;
A
#
# COMPACT_ATOMS: atom_id res chain seq x y z
N MET A 1 3.26 -9.90 -19.58
CA MET A 1 4.29 -10.34 -18.61
C MET A 1 4.23 -9.41 -17.41
N THR A 2 3.64 -9.86 -16.33
CA THR A 2 3.60 -9.11 -15.08
C THR A 2 5.02 -9.06 -14.54
N LYS A 3 5.65 -7.88 -14.56
CA LYS A 3 6.97 -7.68 -13.95
C LYS A 3 6.82 -7.99 -12.46
N SER A 4 7.30 -9.16 -12.03
CA SER A 4 7.32 -9.52 -10.60
C SER A 4 8.04 -8.40 -9.88
N ARG A 5 7.36 -7.77 -8.90
CA ARG A 5 8.00 -6.74 -8.08
C ARG A 5 9.25 -7.34 -7.43
N ASP A 6 10.31 -6.55 -7.40
CA ASP A 6 11.51 -6.87 -6.66
C ASP A 6 11.18 -7.23 -5.21
N PRO A 7 11.71 -8.35 -4.66
CA PRO A 7 11.43 -8.79 -3.30
C PRO A 7 11.78 -7.75 -2.22
N VAL A 8 12.79 -6.93 -2.41
CA VAL A 8 13.12 -5.81 -1.52
C VAL A 8 11.98 -4.78 -1.51
N SER A 9 11.45 -4.44 -2.69
CA SER A 9 10.26 -3.57 -2.79
C SER A 9 9.04 -4.17 -2.11
N LYS A 10 8.86 -5.49 -2.15
CA LYS A 10 7.76 -6.17 -1.44
C LYS A 10 7.90 -6.05 0.08
N LEU A 11 9.12 -6.16 0.61
CA LEU A 11 9.37 -5.98 2.05
C LEU A 11 9.07 -4.54 2.46
N HIS A 12 9.52 -3.55 1.69
CA HIS A 12 9.18 -2.16 1.92
C HIS A 12 7.66 -1.93 1.89
N ASP A 13 6.95 -2.44 0.87
CA ASP A 13 5.49 -2.32 0.75
C ASP A 13 4.77 -2.94 1.95
N ALA A 14 5.21 -4.12 2.41
CA ALA A 14 4.64 -4.79 3.59
C ALA A 14 4.86 -3.96 4.87
N ALA A 15 6.04 -3.37 5.05
CA ALA A 15 6.36 -2.50 6.17
C ALA A 15 5.50 -1.22 6.17
N VAL A 16 5.31 -0.60 5.01
CA VAL A 16 4.44 0.58 4.85
C VAL A 16 3.01 0.27 5.23
N LEU A 17 2.46 -0.85 4.75
CA LEU A 17 1.08 -1.26 5.05
C LEU A 17 0.90 -1.64 6.52
N TRP A 18 1.90 -2.26 7.13
CA TRP A 18 1.89 -2.53 8.56
C TRP A 18 1.88 -1.22 9.38
N ALA A 19 2.67 -0.22 8.98
CA ALA A 19 2.76 1.06 9.68
C ALA A 19 1.41 1.82 9.75
N VAL A 20 0.48 1.56 8.82
CA VAL A 20 -0.88 2.14 8.80
C VAL A 20 -1.96 1.17 9.28
N GLY A 21 -1.59 0.00 9.82
CA GLY A 21 -2.54 -0.99 10.32
C GLY A 21 -3.33 -1.73 9.24
N TYR A 22 -2.94 -1.63 7.97
CA TYR A 22 -3.57 -2.37 6.87
C TYR A 22 -3.01 -3.80 6.74
N GLY A 23 -1.69 -3.97 6.92
CA GLY A 23 -0.99 -5.25 6.87
C GLY A 23 -0.67 -5.80 8.27
N SER A 24 -0.29 -7.07 8.34
CA SER A 24 0.13 -7.73 9.58
C SER A 24 1.65 -7.77 9.72
N ALA A 25 2.14 -7.88 10.97
CA ALA A 25 3.56 -8.12 11.22
C ALA A 25 4.07 -9.40 10.54
N LEU A 26 3.23 -10.42 10.42
CA LEU A 26 3.56 -11.67 9.74
C LEU A 26 3.80 -11.47 8.23
N ASP A 27 3.08 -10.54 7.58
CA ASP A 27 3.30 -10.23 6.17
C ASP A 27 4.69 -9.62 5.96
N VAL A 28 5.15 -8.78 6.90
CA VAL A 28 6.50 -8.21 6.87
C VAL A 28 7.56 -9.30 7.04
N VAL A 29 7.38 -10.22 8.01
CA VAL A 29 8.29 -11.36 8.22
C VAL A 29 8.36 -12.25 6.97
N ARG A 30 7.24 -12.57 6.35
CA ARG A 30 7.20 -13.35 5.11
C ARG A 30 7.91 -12.63 3.96
N ALA A 31 7.69 -11.32 3.81
CA ALA A 31 8.37 -10.53 2.79
C ALA A 31 9.89 -10.47 3.04
N ALA A 32 10.35 -10.45 4.29
CA ALA A 32 11.76 -10.56 4.63
C ALA A 32 12.34 -11.93 4.23
N CYS A 33 11.61 -13.03 4.44
CA CYS A 33 12.01 -14.35 3.96
C CYS A 33 12.16 -14.37 2.42
N ASP A 34 11.19 -13.79 1.69
CA ASP A 34 11.23 -13.72 0.23
C ASP A 34 12.43 -12.87 -0.25
N ALA A 35 12.75 -11.78 0.46
CA ALA A 35 13.90 -10.94 0.16
C ALA A 35 15.23 -11.70 0.34
N LEU A 36 15.39 -12.48 1.41
CA LEU A 36 16.56 -13.34 1.62
C LEU A 36 16.70 -14.39 0.51
N VAL A 37 15.62 -15.07 0.15
CA VAL A 37 15.62 -16.07 -0.95
C VAL A 37 16.05 -15.42 -2.27
N ALA A 38 15.75 -14.15 -2.46
CA ALA A 38 16.15 -13.39 -3.65
C ALA A 38 17.55 -12.80 -3.58
N GLY A 39 18.29 -13.02 -2.48
CA GLY A 39 19.68 -12.61 -2.33
C GLY A 39 19.91 -11.30 -1.56
N ALA A 40 18.91 -10.81 -0.83
CA ALA A 40 19.11 -9.73 0.13
C ALA A 40 19.79 -10.29 1.39
N ASP A 41 21.09 -10.16 1.49
CA ASP A 41 21.95 -10.85 2.46
C ASP A 41 22.32 -10.02 3.71
N GLY A 42 21.47 -9.10 4.13
CA GLY A 42 21.68 -8.30 5.34
C GLY A 42 21.43 -9.09 6.63
N PRO A 43 22.30 -8.96 7.67
CA PRO A 43 22.10 -9.65 8.96
C PRO A 43 20.79 -9.26 9.65
N SER A 44 20.36 -8.00 9.57
CA SER A 44 19.09 -7.56 10.17
C SER A 44 17.89 -8.07 9.38
N VAL A 45 17.98 -8.18 8.05
CA VAL A 45 16.94 -8.83 7.22
C VAL A 45 16.84 -10.32 7.60
N ALA A 46 17.96 -11.00 7.84
CA ALA A 46 17.97 -12.40 8.28
C ALA A 46 17.34 -12.56 9.67
N MET A 47 17.64 -11.66 10.60
CA MET A 47 17.03 -11.67 11.94
C MET A 47 15.50 -11.46 11.85
N LEU A 48 15.06 -10.50 11.05
CA LEU A 48 13.64 -10.21 10.82
C LEU A 48 12.91 -11.41 10.22
N ALA A 49 13.50 -12.06 9.22
CA ALA A 49 12.95 -13.26 8.60
C ALA A 49 12.86 -14.46 9.54
N GLY A 50 13.74 -14.52 10.55
CA GLY A 50 13.77 -15.56 11.58
C GLY A 50 12.74 -15.40 12.70
N VAL A 51 11.98 -14.31 12.72
CA VAL A 51 10.99 -14.05 13.78
C VAL A 51 9.83 -15.05 13.70
N SER A 52 9.50 -15.65 14.83
CA SER A 52 8.37 -16.59 14.91
C SER A 52 7.03 -15.86 14.80
N VAL A 53 6.01 -16.54 14.28
CA VAL A 53 4.64 -16.00 14.16
C VAL A 53 4.12 -15.44 15.49
N ARG A 54 4.45 -16.08 16.61
CA ARG A 54 3.99 -15.67 17.96
C ARG A 54 4.66 -14.39 18.46
N GLN A 55 5.82 -14.07 17.95
CA GLN A 55 6.64 -12.92 18.37
C GLN A 55 6.61 -11.76 17.37
N ALA A 56 6.01 -11.97 16.20
CA ALA A 56 6.07 -11.00 15.11
C ALA A 56 5.64 -9.59 15.53
N ASP A 57 4.49 -9.45 16.21
CA ASP A 57 3.98 -8.13 16.64
C ASP A 57 4.89 -7.43 17.68
N THR A 58 5.62 -8.20 18.48
CA THR A 58 6.50 -7.64 19.51
C THR A 58 7.89 -7.32 18.96
N GLU A 59 8.45 -8.23 18.16
CA GLU A 59 9.83 -8.11 17.68
C GLU A 59 9.97 -7.20 16.45
N LEU A 60 8.90 -7.06 15.66
CA LEU A 60 8.96 -6.29 14.42
C LEU A 60 9.42 -4.84 14.63
N ARG A 61 8.89 -4.17 15.66
CA ARG A 61 9.26 -2.77 15.97
C ARG A 61 10.75 -2.60 16.26
N ASN A 62 11.37 -3.63 16.82
CA ASN A 62 12.79 -3.59 17.17
C ASN A 62 13.70 -3.91 15.98
N LEU A 63 13.28 -4.83 15.10
CA LEU A 63 14.12 -5.37 14.02
C LEU A 63 13.93 -4.65 12.68
N LEU A 64 12.73 -4.14 12.41
CA LEU A 64 12.38 -3.52 11.13
C LEU A 64 13.26 -2.29 10.78
N PRO A 65 13.58 -1.37 11.71
CA PRO A 65 14.39 -0.21 11.38
C PRO A 65 15.77 -0.58 10.80
N ALA A 66 16.48 -1.51 11.44
CA ALA A 66 17.79 -1.95 10.96
C ALA A 66 17.69 -2.72 9.64
N ALA A 67 16.66 -3.55 9.46
CA ALA A 67 16.45 -4.30 8.23
C ALA A 67 16.15 -3.39 7.03
N LEU A 68 15.34 -2.34 7.21
CA LEU A 68 15.07 -1.37 6.14
C LEU A 68 16.30 -0.50 5.84
N ASP A 69 17.06 -0.10 6.85
CA ASP A 69 18.30 0.68 6.69
C ASP A 69 19.33 -0.11 5.86
N GLU A 70 19.53 -1.40 6.15
CA GLU A 70 20.41 -2.29 5.35
C GLU A 70 20.01 -2.35 3.87
N LEU A 71 18.72 -2.23 3.57
CA LEU A 71 18.18 -2.26 2.21
C LEU A 71 18.11 -0.87 1.56
N GLY A 72 18.52 0.19 2.27
CA GLY A 72 18.38 1.56 1.79
C GLY A 72 16.93 1.99 1.58
N SER A 73 15.99 1.37 2.31
CA SER A 73 14.55 1.63 2.21
C SER A 73 14.10 2.56 3.32
N PRO A 74 13.19 3.52 3.05
CA PRO A 74 12.71 4.43 4.08
C PRO A 74 11.86 3.70 5.12
N LEU A 75 12.00 4.11 6.38
CA LEU A 75 11.13 3.74 7.49
C LEU A 75 10.15 4.88 7.76
N TYR A 76 8.87 4.56 7.89
CA TYR A 76 7.84 5.52 8.28
C TYR A 76 7.38 5.25 9.71
N ALA A 77 7.08 6.30 10.46
CA ALA A 77 6.50 6.17 11.79
C ALA A 77 5.07 5.60 11.68
N GLU A 78 4.70 4.74 12.64
CA GLU A 78 3.35 4.15 12.68
C GLU A 78 2.30 5.26 12.75
N ASN A 79 1.27 5.16 11.91
CA ASN A 79 0.16 6.09 11.78
C ASN A 79 0.56 7.55 11.47
N SER A 80 1.73 7.76 10.86
CA SER A 80 2.12 9.08 10.37
C SER A 80 1.46 9.39 9.03
N GLU A 81 1.33 10.68 8.72
CA GLU A 81 0.80 11.13 7.42
C GLU A 81 1.67 10.63 6.26
N GLU A 82 2.99 10.61 6.45
CA GLU A 82 3.93 10.08 5.45
C GLU A 82 3.71 8.59 5.21
N ALA A 83 3.44 7.80 6.27
CA ALA A 83 3.10 6.38 6.14
C ALA A 83 1.77 6.19 5.38
N GLU A 84 0.76 7.01 5.67
CA GLU A 84 -0.54 6.97 4.99
C GLU A 84 -0.42 7.31 3.51
N VAL A 85 0.34 8.34 3.16
CA VAL A 85 0.62 8.70 1.75
C VAL A 85 1.41 7.60 1.04
N ALA A 86 2.40 7.00 1.70
CA ALA A 86 3.14 5.87 1.15
C ALA A 86 2.23 4.65 0.95
N ALA A 87 1.34 4.35 1.91
CA ALA A 87 0.37 3.27 1.81
C ALA A 87 -0.62 3.48 0.66
N LEU A 88 -1.10 4.70 0.45
CA LEU A 88 -1.96 5.04 -0.68
C LEU A 88 -1.29 4.67 -2.01
N LYS A 89 0.00 4.97 -2.17
CA LYS A 89 0.76 4.60 -3.37
C LYS A 89 0.93 3.08 -3.52
N VAL A 90 1.22 2.38 -2.42
CA VAL A 90 1.31 0.91 -2.43
C VAL A 90 -0.01 0.29 -2.85
N LEU A 91 -1.14 0.72 -2.27
CA LEU A 91 -2.46 0.20 -2.58
C LEU A 91 -2.90 0.55 -4.01
N ALA A 92 -2.65 1.78 -4.48
CA ALA A 92 -2.88 2.17 -5.87
C ALA A 92 -2.11 1.26 -6.85
N SER A 93 -0.85 0.97 -6.54
CA SER A 93 -0.03 0.04 -7.34
C SER A 93 -0.57 -1.40 -7.31
N ARG A 94 -1.11 -1.87 -6.18
CA ARG A 94 -1.76 -3.19 -6.08
C ARG A 94 -3.06 -3.24 -6.88
N ALA A 95 -3.86 -2.19 -6.87
CA ALA A 95 -5.07 -2.11 -7.67
C ALA A 95 -4.76 -2.19 -9.17
N LEU A 96 -3.74 -1.46 -9.63
CA LEU A 96 -3.28 -1.53 -11.03
C LEU A 96 -2.73 -2.91 -11.43
N ALA A 97 -2.16 -3.64 -10.48
CA ALA A 97 -1.67 -5.01 -10.70
C ALA A 97 -2.81 -6.06 -10.66
N GLY A 98 -4.01 -5.70 -10.19
CA GLY A 98 -5.13 -6.62 -9.99
C GLY A 98 -5.06 -7.40 -8.66
N ASP A 99 -4.15 -7.02 -7.77
CA ASP A 99 -3.97 -7.63 -6.44
C ASP A 99 -4.90 -7.02 -5.38
N LEU A 100 -5.60 -5.94 -5.72
CA LEU A 100 -6.57 -5.24 -4.90
C LEU A 100 -7.71 -4.77 -5.81
N SER A 101 -8.96 -4.90 -5.37
CA SER A 101 -10.10 -4.40 -6.15
C SER A 101 -10.19 -2.86 -6.07
N SER A 102 -10.81 -2.26 -7.09
CA SER A 102 -11.09 -0.83 -7.11
C SER A 102 -11.90 -0.40 -5.90
N ARG A 103 -12.90 -1.18 -5.51
CA ARG A 103 -13.75 -0.91 -4.34
C ARG A 103 -12.96 -0.92 -3.03
N GLU A 104 -12.06 -1.88 -2.84
CA GLU A 104 -11.22 -1.93 -1.63
C GLU A 104 -10.29 -0.72 -1.55
N LEU A 105 -9.75 -0.27 -2.67
CA LEU A 105 -8.89 0.92 -2.70
C LEU A 105 -9.68 2.19 -2.31
N THR A 106 -10.88 2.40 -2.87
CA THR A 106 -11.70 3.57 -2.57
C THR A 106 -12.19 3.58 -1.13
N ASP A 107 -12.70 2.45 -0.62
CA ASP A 107 -13.15 2.28 0.76
C ASP A 107 -12.03 2.56 1.77
N TRP A 108 -10.82 2.04 1.51
CA TRP A 108 -9.69 2.34 2.39
C TRP A 108 -9.30 3.82 2.35
N ALA A 109 -9.21 4.41 1.15
CA ALA A 109 -8.86 5.82 1.00
C ALA A 109 -9.89 6.73 1.69
N HIS A 110 -11.18 6.46 1.50
CA HIS A 110 -12.26 7.22 2.13
C HIS A 110 -12.24 7.08 3.66
N ARG A 111 -12.07 5.89 4.20
CA ARG A 111 -11.97 5.69 5.67
C ARG A 111 -10.72 6.32 6.28
N THR A 112 -9.61 6.34 5.56
CA THR A 112 -8.34 6.88 6.06
C THR A 112 -8.29 8.39 5.99
N PHE A 113 -8.70 8.97 4.87
CA PHE A 113 -8.55 10.41 4.61
C PHE A 113 -9.87 11.19 4.70
N GLY A 114 -11.01 10.54 4.48
CA GLY A 114 -12.28 11.24 4.33
C GLY A 114 -12.23 12.21 3.15
N HIS A 115 -13.05 13.25 3.24
CA HIS A 115 -13.00 14.38 2.34
C HIS A 115 -12.11 15.50 2.91
N ASP A 116 -11.48 16.27 2.03
CA ASP A 116 -10.70 17.49 2.33
C ASP A 116 -9.38 17.29 3.13
N ARG A 117 -9.07 16.10 3.65
CA ARG A 117 -7.84 15.88 4.43
C ARG A 117 -6.60 15.77 3.55
N LEU A 118 -6.69 15.04 2.44
CA LEU A 118 -5.60 14.84 1.51
C LEU A 118 -6.08 15.03 0.07
N PRO A 119 -5.72 16.14 -0.61
CA PRO A 119 -6.18 16.41 -1.98
C PRO A 119 -5.83 15.29 -2.98
N LEU A 120 -4.75 14.56 -2.72
CA LEU A 120 -4.35 13.41 -3.55
C LEU A 120 -5.34 12.25 -3.49
N ALA A 121 -6.00 12.05 -2.34
CA ALA A 121 -6.95 10.96 -2.10
C ALA A 121 -8.41 11.35 -2.38
N GLU A 122 -8.72 12.65 -2.46
CA GLU A 122 -10.07 13.17 -2.62
C GLU A 122 -10.86 12.51 -3.77
N PRO A 123 -10.29 12.31 -4.98
CA PRO A 123 -11.03 11.64 -6.06
C PRO A 123 -11.42 10.20 -5.71
N LEU A 124 -10.60 9.48 -4.93
CA LEU A 124 -10.94 8.12 -4.50
C LEU A 124 -12.07 8.10 -3.47
N ALA A 125 -12.10 9.05 -2.53
CA ALA A 125 -13.21 9.20 -1.59
C ALA A 125 -14.53 9.52 -2.31
N ALA A 126 -14.50 10.43 -3.29
CA ALA A 126 -15.67 10.75 -4.12
C ALA A 126 -16.15 9.55 -4.95
N LEU A 127 -15.24 8.70 -5.45
CA LEU A 127 -15.59 7.48 -6.16
C LEU A 127 -16.20 6.42 -5.23
N ASP A 128 -15.76 6.38 -3.96
CA ASP A 128 -16.36 5.52 -2.95
C ASP A 128 -17.82 5.87 -2.69
N ASP A 129 -18.14 7.15 -2.56
CA ASP A 129 -19.53 7.62 -2.46
C ASP A 129 -20.37 7.20 -3.67
N GLN A 130 -19.81 7.23 -4.87
CA GLN A 130 -20.52 6.79 -6.07
C GLN A 130 -20.80 5.28 -6.05
N TYR A 131 -19.89 4.45 -5.57
CA TYR A 131 -20.15 3.03 -5.36
C TYR A 131 -21.30 2.80 -4.36
N ASP A 132 -21.32 3.56 -3.26
CA ASP A 132 -22.38 3.47 -2.27
C ASP A 132 -23.72 3.86 -2.89
N MET A 133 -23.79 4.93 -3.67
CA MET A 133 -25.00 5.36 -4.37
C MET A 133 -25.52 4.31 -5.35
N LEU A 134 -24.66 3.54 -6.02
CA LEU A 134 -25.08 2.46 -6.90
C LEU A 134 -25.81 1.33 -6.13
N GLY A 135 -25.50 1.12 -4.87
CA GLY A 135 -26.13 0.11 -4.01
C GLY A 135 -27.56 0.44 -3.57
N TYR A 136 -27.99 1.69 -3.66
CA TYR A 136 -29.31 2.15 -3.16
C TYR A 136 -30.46 1.97 -4.17
N GLY A 137 -30.21 1.49 -5.38
CA GLY A 137 -31.25 1.25 -6.38
C GLY A 137 -32.07 -0.02 -6.13
N PRO A 138 -33.36 -0.06 -6.51
CA PRO A 138 -34.23 -1.22 -6.29
C PRO A 138 -33.83 -2.47 -7.09
N VAL A 139 -32.94 -2.33 -8.06
CA VAL A 139 -32.48 -3.41 -8.98
C VAL A 139 -31.00 -3.78 -8.74
N GLY A 140 -30.32 -3.11 -7.79
CA GLY A 140 -28.89 -3.25 -7.57
C GLY A 140 -28.02 -2.61 -8.68
N PRO A 141 -26.69 -2.56 -8.51
CA PRO A 141 -25.81 -1.91 -9.47
C PRO A 141 -25.71 -2.71 -10.77
N SER A 142 -25.78 -2.03 -11.92
CA SER A 142 -25.50 -2.69 -13.19
C SER A 142 -24.01 -2.99 -13.31
N THR A 143 -23.68 -4.14 -13.91
CA THR A 143 -22.27 -4.53 -14.16
C THR A 143 -21.51 -3.46 -14.96
N ALA A 144 -22.18 -2.80 -15.91
CA ALA A 144 -21.58 -1.74 -16.71
C ALA A 144 -21.26 -0.48 -15.87
N ALA A 145 -22.14 -0.11 -14.92
CA ALA A 145 -21.90 1.03 -14.04
C ALA A 145 -20.71 0.75 -13.08
N VAL A 146 -20.63 -0.44 -12.51
CA VAL A 146 -19.50 -0.85 -11.67
C VAL A 146 -18.20 -0.83 -12.48
N ALA A 147 -18.18 -1.41 -13.68
CA ALA A 147 -17.00 -1.43 -14.54
C ALA A 147 -16.53 -0.02 -14.97
N ALA A 148 -17.46 0.93 -15.13
CA ALA A 148 -17.12 2.31 -15.40
C ALA A 148 -16.39 2.94 -14.20
N LEU A 149 -16.92 2.78 -12.97
CA LEU A 149 -16.25 3.24 -11.76
C LEU A 149 -14.88 2.58 -11.54
N ASP A 150 -14.78 1.27 -11.77
CA ASP A 150 -13.49 0.56 -11.69
C ASP A 150 -12.45 1.19 -12.62
N THR A 151 -12.85 1.58 -13.82
CA THR A 151 -11.97 2.25 -14.80
C THR A 151 -11.52 3.62 -14.30
N GLU A 152 -12.41 4.39 -13.70
CA GLU A 152 -12.09 5.71 -13.11
C GLU A 152 -11.12 5.56 -11.93
N VAL A 153 -11.36 4.60 -11.03
CA VAL A 153 -10.46 4.29 -9.91
C VAL A 153 -9.05 3.94 -10.39
N LEU A 154 -8.92 3.09 -11.42
CA LEU A 154 -7.62 2.74 -11.99
C LEU A 154 -6.93 3.94 -12.67
N THR A 155 -7.70 4.88 -13.20
CA THR A 155 -7.15 6.13 -13.74
C THR A 155 -6.59 7.01 -12.62
N GLU A 156 -7.32 7.15 -11.50
CA GLU A 156 -6.83 7.88 -10.33
C GLU A 156 -5.62 7.18 -9.68
N ALA A 157 -5.61 5.86 -9.63
CA ALA A 157 -4.47 5.10 -9.14
C ALA A 157 -3.18 5.39 -9.95
N ARG A 158 -3.27 5.53 -11.27
CA ARG A 158 -2.13 5.96 -12.12
C ARG A 158 -1.70 7.36 -11.79
N ARG A 159 -2.64 8.31 -11.66
CA ARG A 159 -2.35 9.71 -11.32
C ARG A 159 -1.62 9.82 -9.97
N ILE A 160 -2.03 9.05 -8.96
CA ILE A 160 -1.38 9.00 -7.65
C ILE A 160 0.08 8.57 -7.78
N LEU A 161 0.38 7.57 -8.59
CA LEU A 161 1.75 7.11 -8.80
C LEU A 161 2.61 8.10 -9.61
N GLU A 162 2.03 8.80 -10.58
CA GLU A 162 2.71 9.81 -11.41
C GLU A 162 3.06 11.06 -10.60
N SER A 163 2.20 11.49 -9.68
CA SER A 163 2.47 12.63 -8.80
C SER A 163 3.74 12.47 -7.96
N ALA A 164 4.13 11.22 -7.67
CA ALA A 164 5.36 10.90 -6.95
C ALA A 164 6.65 11.09 -7.77
N GLY A 165 6.55 11.15 -9.09
CA GLY A 165 7.68 11.37 -10.00
C GLY A 165 8.12 12.83 -10.08
N SER A 166 7.20 13.77 -9.84
CA SER A 166 7.45 15.21 -10.00
C SER A 166 8.21 15.83 -8.81
N ASP A 167 8.17 15.19 -7.64
CA ASP A 167 8.78 15.74 -6.42
C ASP A 167 10.30 15.46 -6.31
N ARG A 168 10.86 14.64 -7.19
CA ARG A 168 12.31 14.35 -7.23
C ARG A 168 13.12 15.26 -8.14
N GLY A 169 12.48 16.20 -8.83
CA GLY A 169 13.11 17.06 -9.84
C GLY A 169 13.43 18.50 -9.39
N GLY A 170 13.23 18.87 -8.15
CA GLY A 170 13.32 20.26 -7.66
C GLY A 170 14.34 20.47 -6.54
N LYS A 171 15.60 20.07 -6.73
CA LYS A 171 16.74 20.59 -5.95
C LYS A 171 17.96 20.69 -6.87
N ASP A 172 18.06 21.77 -7.58
CA ASP A 172 19.32 22.40 -8.01
C ASP A 172 19.59 23.61 -7.13
#